data_ea92e4a9d614cd7f9052f970f2303aac
#
_entry.id   ea92e4a9d614cd7f9052f970f2303aac
#
_cell.length_a   1.000
_cell.length_b   1.000
_cell.length_c   1.000
_cell.angle_alpha   90.00
_cell.angle_beta   90.00
_cell.angle_gamma   90.00
#
_symmetry.space_group_name_H-M   'P 1'
#
loop_
_entity.id
_entity.type
_entity.pdbx_description
1 polymer ?
#
loop_
_entity_poly.entity_id
_entity_poly.type
_entity_poly.pdbx_seq_one_letter_code
_entity_poly.pdbx_strand_id
1 'polypeptide(L)'
;MKKIYLGAFTLCTVLGMSAQEVIWQKDIKSSTQDFLSQVTTTIDQQYLITGSSIQSDKLQQNNRQNNGYDFHLVKLNQQGEQVFEKYFSGNNHDYLSATVTTQDGGFLLAGTSYSGKGLDKKDDSKGGSDVWLIRINEFGDELWQKTMGSSSDEEAKAVIQTTDQGFIVAANIQNSPKGHGSKDVWVVKLDKNGKEISQLILGGRGLDE
;
A
#
# COMPACT_ATOMS: atom_id res chain seq x y z
N MET A 1 -0.26 -25.24 79.68
CA MET A 1 -1.00 -24.95 78.44
C MET A 1 -0.08 -24.20 77.51
N LYS A 2 0.44 -24.88 76.46
CA LYS A 2 1.32 -24.23 75.45
C LYS A 2 0.46 -23.68 74.29
N LYS A 3 0.48 -22.38 74.10
CA LYS A 3 -0.20 -21.73 72.94
C LYS A 3 0.70 -21.88 71.71
N ILE A 4 0.18 -22.60 70.69
CA ILE A 4 0.83 -22.71 69.40
C ILE A 4 0.32 -21.54 68.54
N TYR A 5 1.22 -20.62 68.18
CA TYR A 5 0.91 -19.55 67.19
C TYR A 5 1.16 -20.10 65.79
N LEU A 6 0.07 -20.26 65.05
CA LEU A 6 0.12 -20.63 63.65
C LEU A 6 0.39 -19.37 62.82
N GLY A 7 1.61 -19.16 62.41
CA GLY A 7 1.96 -18.06 61.53
C GLY A 7 1.50 -18.35 60.09
N ALA A 8 0.55 -17.58 59.62
CA ALA A 8 0.15 -17.61 58.22
C ALA A 8 1.25 -16.97 57.36
N PHE A 9 1.96 -17.80 56.62
CA PHE A 9 2.92 -17.35 55.61
C PHE A 9 2.12 -16.96 54.35
N THR A 10 1.83 -15.67 54.15
CA THR A 10 1.25 -15.17 52.90
C THR A 10 2.33 -15.11 51.88
N LEU A 11 2.36 -16.11 50.99
CA LEU A 11 3.21 -16.15 49.82
C LEU A 11 2.68 -15.14 48.80
N CYS A 12 3.20 -13.92 48.80
CA CYS A 12 2.99 -12.97 47.70
C CYS A 12 3.70 -13.48 46.45
N THR A 13 3.02 -14.20 45.59
CA THR A 13 3.49 -14.43 44.23
C THR A 13 3.40 -13.09 43.47
N VAL A 14 4.52 -12.39 43.36
CA VAL A 14 4.69 -11.29 42.45
C VAL A 14 4.62 -11.92 41.04
N LEU A 15 3.45 -11.88 40.41
CA LEU A 15 3.33 -12.12 38.98
C LEU A 15 4.08 -10.98 38.32
N GLY A 16 5.27 -11.25 37.84
CA GLY A 16 6.04 -10.35 36.99
C GLY A 16 5.21 -10.11 35.73
N MET A 17 4.47 -9.03 35.68
CA MET A 17 3.95 -8.49 34.43
C MET A 17 5.18 -8.01 33.68
N SER A 18 5.71 -8.82 32.75
CA SER A 18 6.67 -8.31 31.78
C SER A 18 5.91 -7.30 30.92
N ALA A 19 6.11 -6.01 31.19
CA ALA A 19 5.71 -4.98 30.25
C ALA A 19 6.41 -5.27 28.93
N GLN A 20 5.67 -5.20 27.82
CA GLN A 20 6.28 -5.28 26.50
C GLN A 20 7.36 -4.21 26.40
N GLU A 21 8.58 -4.62 26.15
CA GLU A 21 9.69 -3.71 25.94
C GLU A 21 9.62 -3.17 24.51
N VAL A 22 9.72 -1.85 24.37
CA VAL A 22 9.86 -1.21 23.05
C VAL A 22 11.28 -1.44 22.58
N ILE A 23 11.46 -2.31 21.57
CA ILE A 23 12.79 -2.66 21.03
C ILE A 23 13.36 -1.48 20.24
N TRP A 24 12.52 -0.82 19.42
CA TRP A 24 12.87 0.40 18.69
C TRP A 24 11.62 1.19 18.34
N GLN A 25 11.81 2.48 18.04
CA GLN A 25 10.79 3.38 17.54
C GLN A 25 11.37 4.21 16.41
N LYS A 26 10.57 4.42 15.34
CA LYS A 26 10.97 5.22 14.18
C LYS A 26 9.84 6.15 13.77
N ASP A 27 10.14 7.42 13.64
CA ASP A 27 9.25 8.40 13.00
C ASP A 27 9.53 8.40 11.49
N ILE A 28 8.51 8.15 10.70
CA ILE A 28 8.53 8.23 9.24
C ILE A 28 7.58 9.36 8.88
N LYS A 29 8.12 10.44 8.37
CA LYS A 29 7.33 11.63 8.02
C LYS A 29 8.01 12.45 6.94
N SER A 30 7.21 13.07 6.08
CA SER A 30 7.63 14.14 5.18
C SER A 30 7.59 15.50 5.88
N SER A 31 7.87 16.55 5.15
CA SER A 31 7.69 17.94 5.62
C SER A 31 6.22 18.41 5.58
N THR A 32 5.30 17.59 5.09
CA THR A 32 3.89 17.94 4.86
C THR A 32 2.95 16.95 5.52
N GLN A 33 2.05 16.36 4.75
CA GLN A 33 1.09 15.35 5.21
C GLN A 33 1.43 13.99 4.62
N ASP A 34 1.36 12.98 5.48
CA ASP A 34 1.61 11.59 5.12
C ASP A 34 0.37 10.76 5.45
N PHE A 35 0.00 9.86 4.54
CA PHE A 35 -1.04 8.87 4.75
C PHE A 35 -0.43 7.48 4.75
N LEU A 36 -0.53 6.77 5.87
CA LEU A 36 -0.17 5.36 5.95
C LEU A 36 -1.26 4.52 5.28
N SER A 37 -0.87 3.67 4.33
CA SER A 37 -1.77 2.69 3.73
C SER A 37 -1.57 1.31 4.35
N GLN A 38 -0.32 0.86 4.48
CA GLN A 38 -0.05 -0.49 4.93
C GLN A 38 1.34 -0.63 5.54
N VAL A 39 1.46 -1.55 6.50
CA VAL A 39 2.74 -2.12 6.95
C VAL A 39 2.70 -3.61 6.64
N THR A 40 3.73 -4.12 5.97
CA THR A 40 3.83 -5.55 5.64
C THR A 40 5.21 -6.10 5.98
N THR A 41 5.27 -7.37 6.33
CA THR A 41 6.53 -8.09 6.50
C THR A 41 7.00 -8.61 5.15
N THR A 42 8.28 -8.44 4.87
CA THR A 42 8.91 -8.92 3.65
C THR A 42 9.36 -10.38 3.80
N ILE A 43 9.71 -11.06 2.70
CA ILE A 43 10.17 -12.46 2.75
C ILE A 43 11.44 -12.60 3.59
N ASP A 44 12.32 -11.59 3.56
CA ASP A 44 13.56 -11.51 4.36
C ASP A 44 13.32 -10.99 5.79
N GLN A 45 12.06 -11.03 6.27
CA GLN A 45 11.64 -10.64 7.61
C GLN A 45 11.94 -9.18 7.97
N GLN A 46 12.04 -8.31 6.99
CA GLN A 46 12.11 -6.87 7.14
C GLN A 46 10.69 -6.26 7.10
N TYR A 47 10.60 -4.95 7.18
CA TYR A 47 9.32 -4.24 7.20
C TYR A 47 9.25 -3.30 6.01
N LEU A 48 8.17 -3.38 5.22
CA LEU A 48 7.84 -2.39 4.22
C LEU A 48 6.65 -1.56 4.72
N ILE A 49 6.86 -0.27 4.85
CA ILE A 49 5.85 0.74 5.19
C ILE A 49 5.48 1.44 3.89
N THR A 50 4.20 1.49 3.56
CA THR A 50 3.71 2.10 2.33
C THR A 50 2.58 3.06 2.61
N GLY A 51 2.53 4.12 1.83
CA GLY A 51 1.54 5.17 1.97
C GLY A 51 1.62 6.21 0.86
N SER A 52 1.16 7.39 1.15
CA SER A 52 1.22 8.52 0.22
C SER A 52 1.68 9.77 0.94
N SER A 53 2.59 10.51 0.34
CA SER A 53 3.09 11.76 0.90
C SER A 53 3.43 12.79 -0.18
N ILE A 54 3.56 14.05 0.22
CA ILE A 54 3.94 15.15 -0.67
C ILE A 54 5.45 15.36 -0.57
N GLN A 55 6.15 15.27 -1.71
CA GLN A 55 7.56 15.61 -1.80
C GLN A 55 7.75 17.12 -2.01
N SER A 56 7.94 17.91 -0.95
CA SER A 56 8.07 19.37 -1.08
C SER A 56 9.45 19.85 -1.57
N ASP A 57 10.53 19.12 -1.27
CA ASP A 57 11.88 19.70 -1.34
C ASP A 57 12.74 19.23 -2.52
N LYS A 58 12.48 18.05 -3.08
CA LYS A 58 13.33 17.48 -4.14
C LYS A 58 12.91 17.87 -5.56
N LEU A 59 11.67 18.27 -5.75
CA LEU A 59 11.13 18.54 -7.09
C LEU A 59 11.36 19.97 -7.57
N GLN A 60 11.59 20.93 -6.67
CA GLN A 60 11.92 22.32 -7.03
C GLN A 60 13.28 22.45 -7.73
N GLN A 61 14.22 21.53 -7.47
CA GLN A 61 15.55 21.58 -8.07
C GLN A 61 15.58 21.29 -9.58
N ASN A 62 14.55 20.67 -10.14
CA ASN A 62 14.53 20.21 -11.53
C ASN A 62 13.41 20.83 -12.39
N ASN A 63 12.76 21.91 -11.97
CA ASN A 63 11.58 22.50 -12.64
C ASN A 63 10.43 21.48 -12.89
N ARG A 64 10.38 20.40 -12.15
CA ARG A 64 9.31 19.40 -12.21
C ARG A 64 8.28 19.78 -11.15
N GLN A 65 7.14 20.31 -11.58
CA GLN A 65 6.04 20.60 -10.67
C GLN A 65 5.31 19.29 -10.37
N ASN A 66 5.49 18.79 -9.16
CA ASN A 66 4.58 17.86 -8.54
C ASN A 66 3.89 18.60 -7.37
N ASN A 67 2.61 18.78 -7.48
CA ASN A 67 1.80 19.46 -6.46
C ASN A 67 0.87 18.46 -5.72
N GLY A 68 1.08 17.17 -5.88
CA GLY A 68 0.23 16.10 -5.40
C GLY A 68 0.87 15.19 -4.38
N TYR A 69 0.06 14.25 -3.91
CA TYR A 69 0.52 13.10 -3.17
C TYR A 69 1.14 12.09 -4.13
N ASP A 70 2.20 11.42 -3.69
CA ASP A 70 2.91 10.38 -4.41
C ASP A 70 2.88 9.07 -3.62
N PHE A 71 3.03 7.94 -4.26
CA PHE A 71 3.28 6.69 -3.56
C PHE A 71 4.60 6.80 -2.82
N HIS A 72 4.58 6.53 -1.52
CA HIS A 72 5.73 6.61 -0.64
C HIS A 72 5.99 5.26 0.03
N LEU A 73 7.22 4.80 -0.07
CA LEU A 73 7.69 3.51 0.44
C LEU A 73 8.92 3.69 1.31
N VAL A 74 8.91 3.08 2.49
CA VAL A 74 10.08 2.98 3.37
C VAL A 74 10.27 1.54 3.76
N LYS A 75 11.44 0.96 3.43
CA LYS A 75 11.84 -0.38 3.87
C LYS A 75 12.78 -0.24 5.05
N LEU A 76 12.48 -0.93 6.15
CA LEU A 76 13.28 -0.99 7.37
C LEU A 76 13.76 -2.41 7.61
N ASN A 77 14.99 -2.56 8.13
CA ASN A 77 15.47 -3.84 8.66
C ASN A 77 14.84 -4.17 10.03
N GLN A 78 15.18 -5.31 10.61
CA GLN A 78 14.67 -5.74 11.92
C GLN A 78 15.07 -4.81 13.06
N GLN A 79 16.15 -4.04 12.92
CA GLN A 79 16.65 -3.06 13.89
C GLN A 79 15.98 -1.67 13.74
N GLY A 80 15.05 -1.52 12.78
CA GLY A 80 14.40 -0.24 12.48
C GLY A 80 15.26 0.72 11.66
N GLU A 81 16.39 0.26 11.11
CA GLU A 81 17.22 1.07 10.22
C GLU A 81 16.66 1.07 8.80
N GLN A 82 16.72 2.22 8.14
CA GLN A 82 16.21 2.40 6.80
C GLN A 82 17.10 1.72 5.76
N VAL A 83 16.51 0.78 5.02
CA VAL A 83 17.16 0.08 3.91
C VAL A 83 17.03 0.91 2.63
N PHE A 84 15.81 1.35 2.32
CA PHE A 84 15.55 2.31 1.26
C PHE A 84 14.32 3.16 1.56
N GLU A 85 14.22 4.27 0.86
CA GLU A 85 13.05 5.12 0.76
C GLU A 85 12.83 5.47 -0.72
N LYS A 86 11.61 5.30 -1.20
CA LYS A 86 11.27 5.57 -2.61
C LYS A 86 9.92 6.24 -2.74
N TYR A 87 9.82 7.04 -3.78
CA TYR A 87 8.60 7.66 -4.22
C TYR A 87 8.33 7.27 -5.66
N PHE A 88 7.06 7.14 -6.00
CA PHE A 88 6.61 7.07 -7.39
C PHE A 88 5.60 8.18 -7.60
N SER A 89 5.96 9.10 -8.47
CA SER A 89 5.31 10.39 -8.63
C SER A 89 4.63 10.53 -9.99
N GLY A 90 3.42 11.03 -9.98
CA GLY A 90 2.78 11.59 -11.15
C GLY A 90 2.80 13.13 -11.12
N ASN A 91 2.04 13.75 -12.00
CA ASN A 91 1.93 15.20 -12.06
C ASN A 91 0.74 15.78 -11.27
N ASN A 92 0.00 14.92 -10.57
CA ASN A 92 -1.16 15.25 -9.73
C ASN A 92 -1.17 14.32 -8.52
N HIS A 93 -2.31 14.15 -7.85
CA HIS A 93 -2.44 13.28 -6.69
C HIS A 93 -2.44 11.80 -7.09
N ASP A 94 -1.60 11.03 -6.39
CA ASP A 94 -1.49 9.59 -6.51
C ASP A 94 -1.55 8.96 -5.11
N TYR A 95 -2.60 8.20 -4.83
CA TYR A 95 -2.86 7.62 -3.52
C TYR A 95 -2.62 6.11 -3.55
N LEU A 96 -1.64 5.65 -2.77
CA LEU A 96 -1.38 4.22 -2.61
C LEU A 96 -2.43 3.60 -1.69
N SER A 97 -3.13 2.58 -2.18
CA SER A 97 -4.21 1.92 -1.43
C SER A 97 -3.78 0.58 -0.83
N ALA A 98 -3.02 -0.22 -1.58
CA ALA A 98 -2.64 -1.56 -1.17
C ALA A 98 -1.27 -1.97 -1.73
N THR A 99 -0.60 -2.85 -0.99
CA THR A 99 0.70 -3.43 -1.37
C THR A 99 0.68 -4.92 -1.08
N VAL A 100 1.14 -5.74 -2.01
CA VAL A 100 1.33 -7.18 -1.79
C VAL A 100 2.80 -7.56 -2.00
N THR A 101 3.34 -8.34 -1.06
CA THR A 101 4.65 -9.00 -1.20
C THR A 101 4.51 -10.14 -2.21
N THR A 102 5.47 -10.27 -3.10
CA THR A 102 5.47 -11.31 -4.13
C THR A 102 6.44 -12.44 -3.82
N GLN A 103 6.20 -13.62 -4.37
CA GLN A 103 6.97 -14.84 -4.09
C GLN A 103 8.46 -14.71 -4.42
N ASP A 104 8.84 -13.80 -5.30
CA ASP A 104 10.23 -13.48 -5.65
C ASP A 104 10.88 -12.40 -4.77
N GLY A 105 10.20 -11.99 -3.69
CA GLY A 105 10.70 -11.01 -2.71
C GLY A 105 10.40 -9.55 -3.04
N GLY A 106 9.87 -9.26 -4.22
CA GLY A 106 9.47 -7.91 -4.59
C GLY A 106 8.04 -7.57 -4.15
N PHE A 107 7.45 -6.54 -4.75
CA PHE A 107 6.13 -6.01 -4.35
C PHE A 107 5.32 -5.56 -5.56
N LEU A 108 4.00 -5.70 -5.48
CA LEU A 108 3.08 -4.97 -6.35
C LEU A 108 2.35 -3.91 -5.52
N LEU A 109 2.45 -2.68 -5.97
CA LEU A 109 1.77 -1.51 -5.44
C LEU A 109 0.51 -1.28 -6.26
N ALA A 110 -0.60 -0.99 -5.60
CA ALA A 110 -1.86 -0.64 -6.24
C ALA A 110 -2.44 0.62 -5.61
N GLY A 111 -2.69 1.63 -6.40
CA GLY A 111 -3.25 2.89 -5.92
C GLY A 111 -4.12 3.58 -6.95
N THR A 112 -4.68 4.70 -6.55
CA THR A 112 -5.55 5.56 -7.35
C THR A 112 -4.77 6.78 -7.81
N SER A 113 -4.72 7.00 -9.12
CA SER A 113 -3.95 8.07 -9.75
C SER A 113 -4.86 9.04 -10.48
N TYR A 114 -4.69 10.33 -10.21
CA TYR A 114 -5.28 11.46 -10.93
C TYR A 114 -4.31 12.06 -11.95
N SER A 115 -3.15 11.42 -12.12
CA SER A 115 -2.07 11.90 -12.97
C SER A 115 -2.17 11.39 -14.39
N GLY A 116 -1.85 12.23 -15.36
CA GLY A 116 -1.52 11.81 -16.71
C GLY A 116 -0.09 11.28 -16.79
N LYS A 117 0.38 11.02 -18.01
CA LYS A 117 1.76 10.65 -18.27
C LYS A 117 2.72 11.78 -17.88
N GLY A 118 3.74 11.44 -17.09
CA GLY A 118 4.76 12.40 -16.64
C GLY A 118 5.42 11.96 -15.34
N LEU A 119 6.57 12.53 -15.04
CA LEU A 119 7.42 12.09 -13.93
C LEU A 119 7.70 10.59 -14.01
N ASP A 120 7.28 9.79 -13.02
CA ASP A 120 7.49 8.34 -13.02
C ASP A 120 6.37 7.59 -13.75
N LYS A 121 5.19 8.21 -13.94
CA LYS A 121 4.05 7.56 -14.60
C LYS A 121 4.23 7.52 -16.11
N LYS A 122 4.21 6.32 -16.69
CA LYS A 122 4.53 6.07 -18.11
C LYS A 122 3.31 6.11 -19.02
N ASP A 123 2.13 5.84 -18.47
CA ASP A 123 0.86 5.83 -19.22
C ASP A 123 0.05 7.08 -18.96
N ASP A 124 -0.70 7.52 -19.97
CA ASP A 124 -1.68 8.58 -19.82
C ASP A 124 -2.87 8.13 -18.96
N SER A 125 -3.58 9.09 -18.36
CA SER A 125 -4.88 8.85 -17.76
C SER A 125 -5.87 8.39 -18.82
N LYS A 126 -6.83 7.56 -18.39
CA LYS A 126 -7.93 7.04 -19.23
C LYS A 126 -9.25 7.76 -18.97
N GLY A 127 -9.34 8.42 -17.83
CA GLY A 127 -10.56 9.11 -17.39
C GLY A 127 -10.28 10.15 -16.32
N GLY A 128 -11.07 10.15 -15.28
CA GLY A 128 -10.87 10.99 -14.10
C GLY A 128 -9.74 10.44 -13.22
N SER A 129 -10.03 9.50 -12.35
CA SER A 129 -9.03 8.72 -11.64
C SER A 129 -8.88 7.32 -12.23
N ASP A 130 -7.67 6.77 -12.18
CA ASP A 130 -7.36 5.44 -12.70
C ASP A 130 -6.65 4.59 -11.65
N VAL A 131 -6.73 3.27 -11.77
CA VAL A 131 -5.88 2.35 -11.00
C VAL A 131 -4.47 2.37 -11.58
N TRP A 132 -3.49 2.76 -10.77
CA TRP A 132 -2.08 2.71 -11.11
C TRP A 132 -1.40 1.57 -10.36
N LEU A 133 -0.81 0.65 -11.11
CA LEU A 133 -0.06 -0.49 -10.61
C LEU A 133 1.42 -0.30 -10.90
N ILE A 134 2.27 -0.58 -9.89
CA ILE A 134 3.72 -0.56 -10.04
C ILE A 134 4.29 -1.83 -9.43
N ARG A 135 4.93 -2.65 -10.25
CA ARG A 135 5.67 -3.84 -9.83
C ARG A 135 7.13 -3.47 -9.60
N ILE A 136 7.63 -3.75 -8.41
CA ILE A 136 9.02 -3.48 -8.01
C ILE A 136 9.71 -4.76 -7.52
N ASN A 137 11.05 -4.80 -7.63
CA ASN A 137 11.87 -5.86 -7.03
C ASN A 137 12.06 -5.62 -5.51
N GLU A 138 12.82 -6.48 -4.84
CA GLU A 138 13.14 -6.40 -3.41
C GLU A 138 13.95 -5.15 -3.02
N PHE A 139 14.62 -4.53 -4.00
CA PHE A 139 15.40 -3.28 -3.84
C PHE A 139 14.59 -2.03 -4.13
N GLY A 140 13.31 -2.19 -4.51
CA GLY A 140 12.41 -1.11 -4.86
C GLY A 140 12.58 -0.59 -6.29
N ASP A 141 13.29 -1.30 -7.18
CA ASP A 141 13.42 -0.90 -8.59
C ASP A 141 12.21 -1.37 -9.37
N GLU A 142 11.71 -0.49 -10.24
CA GLU A 142 10.55 -0.78 -11.07
C GLU A 142 10.86 -1.89 -12.09
N LEU A 143 10.01 -2.90 -12.12
CA LEU A 143 10.00 -3.95 -13.13
C LEU A 143 9.02 -3.65 -14.27
N TRP A 144 7.80 -3.23 -13.91
CA TRP A 144 6.78 -2.76 -14.82
C TRP A 144 5.75 -1.90 -14.08
N GLN A 145 5.04 -1.09 -14.83
CA GLN A 145 3.87 -0.37 -14.34
C GLN A 145 2.73 -0.43 -15.35
N LYS A 146 1.52 -0.15 -14.89
CA LYS A 146 0.31 -0.19 -15.72
C LYS A 146 -0.75 0.76 -15.17
N THR A 147 -1.39 1.52 -16.05
CA THR A 147 -2.60 2.26 -15.75
C THR A 147 -3.80 1.48 -16.27
N MET A 148 -4.76 1.21 -15.38
CA MET A 148 -6.02 0.53 -15.70
C MET A 148 -7.18 1.44 -15.33
N GLY A 149 -8.13 1.57 -16.25
CA GLY A 149 -9.29 2.44 -16.06
C GLY A 149 -10.13 2.56 -17.31
N SER A 150 -11.12 3.45 -17.22
CA SER A 150 -12.07 3.79 -18.27
C SER A 150 -12.15 5.31 -18.43
N SER A 151 -13.18 5.80 -19.09
CA SER A 151 -13.48 7.26 -19.13
C SER A 151 -14.10 7.80 -17.83
N SER A 152 -14.31 6.95 -16.85
CA SER A 152 -14.90 7.27 -15.54
C SER A 152 -13.84 7.39 -14.46
N ASP A 153 -14.27 7.24 -13.20
CA ASP A 153 -13.37 7.19 -12.04
C ASP A 153 -13.22 5.75 -11.57
N GLU A 154 -11.98 5.32 -11.40
CA GLU A 154 -11.64 4.06 -10.77
C GLU A 154 -10.80 4.30 -9.51
N GLU A 155 -11.08 3.52 -8.47
CA GLU A 155 -10.43 3.62 -7.17
C GLU A 155 -9.88 2.26 -6.74
N ALA A 156 -8.55 2.14 -6.66
CA ALA A 156 -7.90 0.91 -6.19
C ALA A 156 -8.22 0.63 -4.73
N LYS A 157 -8.53 -0.63 -4.39
CA LYS A 157 -8.87 -1.04 -3.02
C LYS A 157 -7.95 -2.12 -2.48
N ALA A 158 -7.71 -3.17 -3.26
CA ALA A 158 -6.94 -4.32 -2.80
C ALA A 158 -6.18 -4.99 -3.94
N VAL A 159 -5.11 -5.67 -3.59
CA VAL A 159 -4.33 -6.51 -4.51
C VAL A 159 -3.82 -7.74 -3.79
N ILE A 160 -3.85 -8.88 -4.46
CA ILE A 160 -3.21 -10.11 -4.01
C ILE A 160 -2.39 -10.73 -5.14
N GLN A 161 -1.34 -11.49 -4.78
CA GLN A 161 -0.68 -12.37 -5.72
C GLN A 161 -1.37 -13.75 -5.72
N THR A 162 -1.55 -14.33 -6.90
CA THR A 162 -2.12 -15.66 -7.07
C THR A 162 -1.03 -16.73 -7.16
N THR A 163 -1.40 -18.01 -6.99
CA THR A 163 -0.46 -19.14 -6.99
C THR A 163 0.31 -19.31 -8.31
N ASP A 164 -0.27 -18.84 -9.41
CA ASP A 164 0.34 -18.80 -10.75
C ASP A 164 1.26 -17.56 -10.94
N GLN A 165 1.62 -16.88 -9.85
CA GLN A 165 2.42 -15.65 -9.82
C GLN A 165 1.74 -14.43 -10.48
N GLY A 166 0.51 -14.56 -10.93
CA GLY A 166 -0.30 -13.45 -11.42
C GLY A 166 -0.87 -12.63 -10.25
N PHE A 167 -1.80 -11.75 -10.56
CA PHE A 167 -2.40 -10.85 -9.57
C PHE A 167 -3.91 -10.76 -9.74
N ILE A 168 -4.61 -10.55 -8.65
CA ILE A 168 -6.00 -10.08 -8.65
C ILE A 168 -5.99 -8.70 -8.04
N VAL A 169 -6.54 -7.73 -8.77
CA VAL A 169 -6.73 -6.35 -8.34
C VAL A 169 -8.23 -6.13 -8.17
N ALA A 170 -8.62 -5.61 -7.02
CA ALA A 170 -9.98 -5.16 -6.75
C ALA A 170 -9.99 -3.61 -6.68
N ALA A 171 -10.94 -3.02 -7.36
CA ALA A 171 -11.15 -1.58 -7.44
C ALA A 171 -12.64 -1.28 -7.45
N ASN A 172 -13.00 -0.04 -7.17
CA ASN A 172 -14.32 0.47 -7.50
C ASN A 172 -14.26 1.11 -8.89
N ILE A 173 -15.35 1.02 -9.64
CA ILE A 173 -15.53 1.70 -10.90
C ILE A 173 -16.84 2.48 -10.87
N GLN A 174 -16.78 3.77 -11.23
CA GLN A 174 -17.93 4.66 -11.16
C GLN A 174 -18.58 4.83 -12.55
N ASN A 175 -19.90 4.80 -12.60
CA ASN A 175 -20.70 5.05 -13.82
C ASN A 175 -20.21 4.29 -15.07
N SER A 176 -19.73 3.08 -14.89
CA SER A 176 -19.27 2.26 -16.01
C SER A 176 -20.42 1.87 -16.93
N PRO A 177 -20.25 1.99 -18.26
CA PRO A 177 -21.26 1.48 -19.22
C PRO A 177 -21.50 -0.03 -19.11
N LYS A 178 -20.57 -0.77 -18.51
CA LYS A 178 -20.68 -2.21 -18.24
C LYS A 178 -21.10 -2.52 -16.80
N GLY A 179 -21.28 -1.49 -15.98
CA GLY A 179 -21.69 -1.60 -14.58
C GLY A 179 -23.20 -1.76 -14.42
N HIS A 180 -23.62 -1.90 -13.18
CA HIS A 180 -25.00 -2.15 -12.78
C HIS A 180 -25.62 -0.98 -12.01
N GLY A 181 -24.79 -0.04 -11.52
CA GLY A 181 -25.21 1.10 -10.71
C GLY A 181 -24.33 2.32 -10.91
N SER A 182 -24.33 3.19 -9.92
CA SER A 182 -23.49 4.39 -9.93
C SER A 182 -22.04 4.10 -9.52
N LYS A 183 -21.81 3.05 -8.74
CA LYS A 183 -20.48 2.57 -8.34
C LYS A 183 -20.54 1.05 -8.16
N ASP A 184 -19.63 0.35 -8.79
CA ASP A 184 -19.56 -1.12 -8.78
C ASP A 184 -18.15 -1.59 -8.39
N VAL A 185 -18.04 -2.83 -7.94
CA VAL A 185 -16.75 -3.48 -7.67
C VAL A 185 -16.20 -4.03 -8.98
N TRP A 186 -14.98 -3.63 -9.32
CA TRP A 186 -14.25 -4.10 -10.49
C TRP A 186 -13.09 -5.01 -10.07
N VAL A 187 -13.11 -6.24 -10.54
CA VAL A 187 -12.08 -7.25 -10.26
C VAL A 187 -11.34 -7.59 -11.54
N VAL A 188 -10.02 -7.48 -11.53
CA VAL A 188 -9.17 -7.74 -12.70
C VAL A 188 -8.14 -8.78 -12.35
N LYS A 189 -8.07 -9.85 -13.15
CA LYS A 189 -7.00 -10.86 -13.11
C LYS A 189 -5.91 -10.47 -14.10
N LEU A 190 -4.68 -10.41 -13.61
CA LEU A 190 -3.47 -10.16 -14.40
C LEU A 190 -2.55 -11.37 -14.37
N ASP A 191 -1.75 -11.56 -15.42
CA ASP A 191 -0.60 -12.45 -15.36
C ASP A 191 0.58 -11.81 -14.60
N LYS A 192 1.67 -12.54 -14.43
CA LYS A 192 2.86 -12.07 -13.72
C LYS A 192 3.53 -10.83 -14.35
N ASN A 193 3.29 -10.57 -15.61
CA ASN A 193 3.83 -9.43 -16.36
C ASN A 193 2.86 -8.24 -16.42
N GLY A 194 1.73 -8.31 -15.69
CA GLY A 194 0.73 -7.25 -15.68
C GLY A 194 -0.23 -7.25 -16.88
N LYS A 195 -0.21 -8.30 -17.73
CA LYS A 195 -1.17 -8.44 -18.83
C LYS A 195 -2.52 -8.91 -18.27
N GLU A 196 -3.59 -8.21 -18.65
CA GLU A 196 -4.96 -8.58 -18.27
C GLU A 196 -5.33 -9.93 -18.90
N ILE A 197 -5.83 -10.84 -18.07
CA ILE A 197 -6.35 -12.15 -18.45
C ILE A 197 -7.87 -12.11 -18.52
N SER A 198 -8.51 -11.55 -17.48
CA SER A 198 -9.96 -11.43 -17.37
C SER A 198 -10.34 -10.31 -16.41
N GLN A 199 -11.57 -9.85 -16.53
CA GLN A 199 -12.17 -8.90 -15.60
C GLN A 199 -13.64 -9.24 -15.33
N LEU A 200 -14.13 -8.79 -14.18
CA LEU A 200 -15.49 -8.95 -13.74
C LEU A 200 -15.96 -7.68 -13.04
N ILE A 201 -17.16 -7.23 -13.33
CA ILE A 201 -17.81 -6.14 -12.61
C ILE A 201 -18.97 -6.75 -11.81
N LEU A 202 -18.97 -6.48 -10.51
CA LEU A 202 -19.95 -6.95 -9.55
C LEU A 202 -20.65 -5.75 -8.94
N GLY A 203 -21.97 -5.76 -8.96
CA GLY A 203 -22.74 -4.70 -8.35
C GLY A 203 -24.24 -4.83 -8.60
N GLY A 204 -25.00 -3.88 -8.08
CA GLY A 204 -26.44 -3.76 -8.20
C GLY A 204 -26.84 -2.39 -8.76
N ARG A 205 -28.10 -1.98 -8.51
CA ARG A 205 -28.59 -0.66 -8.99
C ARG A 205 -28.13 0.52 -8.12
N GLY A 206 -27.48 0.26 -7.00
CA GLY A 206 -27.05 1.24 -6.01
C GLY A 206 -25.59 1.60 -6.09
N LEU A 207 -25.02 1.91 -4.92
CA LEU A 207 -23.59 2.04 -4.67
C LEU A 207 -23.08 0.71 -4.11
N ASP A 208 -22.09 0.11 -4.73
CA ASP A 208 -21.41 -1.10 -4.27
C ASP A 208 -19.92 -0.77 -4.06
N GLU A 209 -19.42 -0.97 -2.80
CA GLU A 209 -18.05 -0.61 -2.40
C GLU A 209 -17.36 -1.76 -1.64
#